data_a9de857ce837231885a584d572eb598e
#
_entry.id   a9de857ce837231885a584d572eb598e
#
_cell.length_a   1.000
_cell.length_b   1.000
_cell.length_c   1.000
_cell.angle_alpha   90.00
_cell.angle_beta   90.00
_cell.angle_gamma   90.00
#
_symmetry.space_group_name_H-M   'P 1'
#
loop_
_entity.id
_entity.type
_entity.pdbx_description
1 polymer ?
#
loop_
_entity_poly.entity_id
_entity_poly.type
_entity_poly.pdbx_seq_one_letter_code
_entity_poly.pdbx_strand_id
1 'polypeptide(L)'
;MESGYERLDIYKLAAQLAIKVHKMSLTLPKFEMYEEGSQIRRAAKSVGANIVEGYCLRRHKNEYLQYLHRAFGSSQETIYHLTILFETGSLINREIYDELREQYNHLCRMIYRFIEAVLAVHQPPAYIKEGLSPTNPNTLSPNI
;
A
#
# COMPACT_ATOMS: atom_id res chain seq x y z
N MET A 1 -5.66 18.48 -11.24
CA MET A 1 -6.24 17.26 -11.85
C MET A 1 -5.44 16.04 -11.40
N GLU A 2 -6.08 15.11 -10.79
CA GLU A 2 -5.45 13.84 -10.39
C GLU A 2 -5.09 13.01 -11.62
N SER A 3 -3.90 12.46 -11.61
CA SER A 3 -3.40 11.61 -12.68
C SER A 3 -2.65 10.42 -12.11
N GLY A 4 -2.47 9.39 -12.94
CA GLY A 4 -1.68 8.24 -12.55
C GLY A 4 -2.22 7.54 -11.30
N TYR A 5 -1.32 7.18 -10.38
CA TYR A 5 -1.68 6.43 -9.18
C TYR A 5 -2.61 7.18 -8.23
N GLU A 6 -2.64 8.51 -8.32
CA GLU A 6 -3.48 9.33 -7.45
C GLU A 6 -4.97 9.06 -7.63
N ARG A 7 -5.36 8.50 -8.78
CA ARG A 7 -6.74 8.12 -9.06
C ARG A 7 -7.15 6.79 -8.43
N LEU A 8 -6.19 5.99 -8.03
CA LEU A 8 -6.48 4.66 -7.48
C LEU A 8 -7.10 4.78 -6.09
N ASP A 9 -8.24 4.14 -5.90
CA ASP A 9 -8.92 4.15 -4.60
C ASP A 9 -8.05 3.53 -3.50
N ILE A 10 -7.29 2.49 -3.83
CA ILE A 10 -6.36 1.87 -2.87
C ILE A 10 -5.28 2.85 -2.42
N TYR A 11 -4.79 3.69 -3.33
CA TYR A 11 -3.82 4.72 -2.97
C TYR A 11 -4.46 5.78 -2.06
N LYS A 12 -5.63 6.28 -2.43
CA LYS A 12 -6.32 7.33 -1.67
C LYS A 12 -6.56 6.89 -0.23
N LEU A 13 -7.07 5.69 -0.04
CA LEU A 13 -7.32 5.17 1.30
C LEU A 13 -6.00 4.90 2.05
N ALA A 14 -5.01 4.31 1.39
CA ALA A 14 -3.71 4.05 2.01
C ALA A 14 -3.07 5.34 2.53
N ALA A 15 -3.08 6.40 1.72
CA ALA A 15 -2.52 7.69 2.11
C ALA A 15 -3.29 8.32 3.27
N GLN A 16 -4.61 8.29 3.21
CA GLN A 16 -5.48 8.81 4.26
C GLN A 16 -5.24 8.09 5.60
N LEU A 17 -5.15 6.76 5.56
CA LEU A 17 -4.92 5.97 6.76
C LEU A 17 -3.51 6.16 7.33
N ALA A 18 -2.51 6.32 6.46
CA ALA A 18 -1.14 6.60 6.91
C ALA A 18 -1.07 7.92 7.69
N ILE A 19 -1.82 8.93 7.23
CA ILE A 19 -1.91 10.21 7.94
C ILE A 19 -2.60 10.03 9.30
N LYS A 20 -3.68 9.28 9.34
CA LYS A 20 -4.39 8.98 10.60
C LYS A 20 -3.48 8.25 11.59
N VAL A 21 -2.76 7.23 11.12
CA VAL A 21 -1.81 6.48 11.95
C VAL A 21 -0.70 7.40 12.47
N HIS A 22 -0.16 8.25 11.59
CA HIS A 22 0.87 9.21 12.00
C HIS A 22 0.38 10.09 13.15
N LYS A 23 -0.79 10.70 13.00
CA LYS A 23 -1.38 11.55 14.03
C LYS A 23 -1.66 10.78 15.32
N MET A 24 -2.23 9.59 15.22
CA MET A 24 -2.48 8.73 16.37
C MET A 24 -1.17 8.42 17.11
N SER A 25 -0.11 8.11 16.37
CA SER A 25 1.17 7.73 16.97
C SER A 25 1.80 8.85 17.80
N LEU A 26 1.48 10.10 17.50
CA LEU A 26 1.96 11.24 18.26
C LEU A 26 1.29 11.40 19.62
N THR A 27 0.18 10.69 19.85
CA THR A 27 -0.53 10.70 21.13
C THR A 27 -0.10 9.56 22.05
N LEU A 28 0.75 8.67 21.58
CA LEU A 28 1.22 7.51 22.37
C LEU A 28 2.25 7.95 23.42
N PRO A 29 2.53 7.10 24.44
CA PRO A 29 3.61 7.37 25.37
C PRO A 29 4.94 7.64 24.66
N LYS A 30 5.75 8.49 25.24
CA LYS A 30 7.01 8.95 24.59
C LYS A 30 7.93 7.83 24.16
N PHE A 31 8.00 6.75 24.95
CA PHE A 31 8.90 5.65 24.61
C PHE A 31 8.52 4.97 23.28
N GLU A 32 7.25 5.07 22.88
CA GLU A 32 6.79 4.48 21.62
C GLU A 32 7.30 5.23 20.39
N MET A 33 7.85 6.41 20.56
CA MET A 33 8.39 7.18 19.43
C MET A 33 9.43 6.37 18.65
N TYR A 34 10.22 5.57 19.33
CA TYR A 34 11.30 4.78 18.74
C TYR A 34 11.05 3.26 18.75
N GLU A 35 9.89 2.83 19.24
CA GLU A 35 9.50 1.42 19.27
C GLU A 35 8.30 1.16 18.35
N GLU A 36 7.19 0.64 18.88
CA GLU A 36 6.01 0.30 18.08
C GLU A 36 5.42 1.49 17.34
N GLY A 37 5.47 2.69 17.93
CA GLY A 37 5.03 3.90 17.26
C GLY A 37 5.83 4.17 15.98
N SER A 38 7.15 3.96 16.02
CA SER A 38 8.00 4.06 14.84
C SER A 38 7.65 2.98 13.81
N GLN A 39 7.44 1.75 14.26
CA GLN A 39 7.13 0.63 13.38
C GLN A 39 5.79 0.81 12.67
N ILE A 40 4.76 1.23 13.40
CA ILE A 40 3.45 1.43 12.76
C ILE A 40 3.47 2.58 11.78
N ARG A 41 4.21 3.67 12.05
CA ARG A 41 4.33 4.77 11.09
C ARG A 41 5.01 4.29 9.80
N ARG A 42 6.04 3.49 9.90
CA ARG A 42 6.75 2.93 8.73
C ARG A 42 5.86 2.00 7.93
N ALA A 43 5.19 1.07 8.61
CA ALA A 43 4.31 0.11 7.96
C ALA A 43 3.18 0.81 7.22
N ALA A 44 2.53 1.77 7.88
CA ALA A 44 1.42 2.51 7.29
C ALA A 44 1.84 3.28 6.03
N LYS A 45 2.98 3.95 6.08
CA LYS A 45 3.50 4.72 4.93
C LYS A 45 3.95 3.80 3.80
N SER A 46 4.42 2.62 4.12
CA SER A 46 4.88 1.63 3.15
C SER A 46 3.74 1.13 2.25
N VAL A 47 2.50 1.11 2.73
CA VAL A 47 1.37 0.68 1.90
C VAL A 47 1.25 1.55 0.66
N GLY A 48 1.11 2.85 0.84
CA GLY A 48 1.00 3.80 -0.27
C GLY A 48 2.26 3.84 -1.13
N ALA A 49 3.43 3.80 -0.52
CA ALA A 49 4.71 3.81 -1.23
C ALA A 49 4.81 2.62 -2.19
N ASN A 50 4.41 1.42 -1.77
CA ASN A 50 4.42 0.23 -2.62
C ASN A 50 3.37 0.32 -3.74
N ILE A 51 2.22 0.92 -3.48
CA ILE A 51 1.22 1.15 -4.54
C ILE A 51 1.79 2.08 -5.61
N VAL A 52 2.45 3.16 -5.20
CA VAL A 52 3.09 4.11 -6.13
C VAL A 52 4.16 3.42 -6.97
N GLU A 53 5.06 2.69 -6.31
CA GLU A 53 6.12 1.95 -7.00
C GLU A 53 5.55 0.95 -8.01
N GLY A 54 4.57 0.17 -7.58
CA GLY A 54 3.93 -0.80 -8.44
C GLY A 54 3.29 -0.16 -9.66
N TYR A 55 2.55 0.92 -9.44
CA TYR A 55 1.91 1.64 -10.53
C TYR A 55 2.93 2.18 -11.53
N CYS A 56 4.04 2.71 -11.05
CA CYS A 56 5.11 3.21 -11.93
C CYS A 56 5.72 2.10 -12.77
N LEU A 57 5.69 0.86 -12.28
CA LEU A 57 6.23 -0.32 -12.96
C LEU A 57 5.15 -1.16 -13.65
N ARG A 58 3.93 -0.65 -13.78
CA ARG A 58 2.79 -1.43 -14.31
C ARG A 58 2.97 -1.94 -15.73
N ARG A 59 3.95 -1.43 -16.44
CA ARG A 59 4.36 -1.93 -17.73
C ARG A 59 4.91 -3.35 -17.64
N HIS A 60 5.48 -3.68 -16.49
CA HIS A 60 6.01 -5.00 -16.16
C HIS A 60 5.04 -5.65 -15.16
N LYS A 61 4.14 -6.47 -15.67
CA LYS A 61 3.03 -7.01 -14.90
C LYS A 61 3.47 -7.72 -13.62
N ASN A 62 4.52 -8.56 -13.71
CA ASN A 62 5.02 -9.29 -12.55
C ASN A 62 5.57 -8.36 -11.47
N GLU A 63 6.28 -7.30 -11.86
CA GLU A 63 6.77 -6.31 -10.91
C GLU A 63 5.62 -5.53 -10.28
N TYR A 64 4.62 -5.15 -11.09
CA TYR A 64 3.41 -4.52 -10.59
C TYR A 64 2.75 -5.36 -9.50
N LEU A 65 2.53 -6.64 -9.79
CA LEU A 65 1.95 -7.58 -8.84
C LEU A 65 2.80 -7.72 -7.57
N GLN A 66 4.11 -7.79 -7.72
CA GLN A 66 5.02 -7.92 -6.58
C GLN A 66 4.89 -6.74 -5.61
N TYR A 67 4.84 -5.52 -6.13
CA TYR A 67 4.67 -4.34 -5.28
C TYR A 67 3.27 -4.26 -4.67
N LEU A 68 2.25 -4.68 -5.39
CA LEU A 68 0.89 -4.76 -4.84
C LEU A 68 0.82 -5.77 -3.69
N HIS A 69 1.49 -6.91 -3.82
CA HIS A 69 1.59 -7.88 -2.72
C HIS A 69 2.35 -7.31 -1.54
N ARG A 70 3.39 -6.53 -1.77
CA ARG A 70 4.10 -5.83 -0.69
C ARG A 70 3.20 -4.81 0.01
N ALA A 71 2.38 -4.09 -0.74
CA ALA A 71 1.40 -3.18 -0.16
C ALA A 71 0.40 -3.93 0.72
N PHE A 72 -0.08 -5.08 0.26
CA PHE A 72 -0.94 -5.95 1.06
C PHE A 72 -0.25 -6.37 2.35
N GLY A 73 1.01 -6.84 2.25
CA GLY A 73 1.80 -7.23 3.41
C GLY A 73 1.99 -6.09 4.40
N SER A 74 2.28 -4.89 3.92
CA SER A 74 2.44 -3.71 4.77
C SER A 74 1.14 -3.32 5.47
N SER A 75 -0.01 -3.53 4.81
CA SER A 75 -1.32 -3.30 5.44
C SER A 75 -1.55 -4.28 6.60
N GLN A 76 -1.23 -5.54 6.41
CA GLN A 76 -1.30 -6.57 7.44
C GLN A 76 -0.34 -6.26 8.61
N GLU A 77 0.87 -5.83 8.28
CA GLU A 77 1.86 -5.43 9.29
C GLU A 77 1.36 -4.25 10.11
N THR A 78 0.68 -3.30 9.49
CA THR A 78 0.09 -2.15 10.20
C THR A 78 -0.96 -2.62 11.21
N ILE A 79 -1.79 -3.58 10.83
CA ILE A 79 -2.79 -4.18 11.72
C ILE A 79 -2.08 -4.88 12.89
N TYR A 80 -1.00 -5.59 12.62
CA TYR A 80 -0.22 -6.23 13.66
C TYR A 80 0.31 -5.23 14.69
N HIS A 81 0.96 -4.16 14.23
CA HIS A 81 1.48 -3.14 15.14
C HIS A 81 0.37 -2.43 15.90
N LEU A 82 -0.77 -2.18 15.25
CA LEU A 82 -1.94 -1.60 15.89
C LEU A 82 -2.44 -2.49 17.03
N THR A 83 -2.48 -3.80 16.79
CA THR A 83 -2.88 -4.78 17.80
C THR A 83 -1.92 -4.77 18.98
N ILE A 84 -0.61 -4.76 18.71
CA ILE A 84 0.40 -4.73 19.78
C ILE A 84 0.28 -3.45 20.62
N LEU A 85 0.08 -2.31 19.97
CA LEU A 85 -0.11 -1.04 20.69
C LEU A 85 -1.32 -1.10 21.62
N PHE A 86 -2.41 -1.71 21.18
CA PHE A 86 -3.61 -1.82 21.98
C PHE A 86 -3.45 -2.83 23.12
N GLU A 87 -2.92 -4.02 22.83
CA GLU A 87 -2.76 -5.09 23.80
C GLU A 87 -1.72 -4.76 24.87
N THR A 88 -0.72 -3.96 24.55
CA THR A 88 0.28 -3.50 25.53
C THR A 88 -0.19 -2.30 26.34
N GLY A 89 -1.32 -1.71 26.00
CA GLY A 89 -1.87 -0.54 26.69
C GLY A 89 -1.26 0.79 26.27
N SER A 90 -0.38 0.82 25.27
CA SER A 90 0.14 2.08 24.73
C SER A 90 -0.94 2.89 24.02
N LEU A 91 -1.80 2.22 23.29
CA LEU A 91 -3.00 2.81 22.70
C LEU A 91 -4.20 2.43 23.54
N ILE A 92 -4.75 3.39 24.28
CA ILE A 92 -5.84 3.14 25.21
C ILE A 92 -7.23 3.45 24.64
N ASN A 93 -7.28 4.24 23.58
CA ASN A 93 -8.56 4.63 22.97
C ASN A 93 -9.09 3.52 22.08
N ARG A 94 -10.10 2.80 22.59
CA ARG A 94 -10.68 1.66 21.87
C ARG A 94 -11.39 2.06 20.59
N GLU A 95 -12.02 3.24 20.57
CA GLU A 95 -12.72 3.69 19.35
C GLU A 95 -11.75 3.92 18.20
N ILE A 96 -10.60 4.54 18.49
CA ILE A 96 -9.55 4.74 17.50
C ILE A 96 -9.01 3.39 17.02
N TYR A 97 -8.74 2.47 17.94
CA TYR A 97 -8.27 1.14 17.62
C TYR A 97 -9.24 0.41 16.69
N ASP A 98 -10.50 0.35 17.07
CA ASP A 98 -11.53 -0.35 16.29
C ASP A 98 -11.71 0.29 14.90
N GLU A 99 -11.74 1.62 14.83
CA GLU A 99 -11.88 2.34 13.56
C GLU A 99 -10.71 2.05 12.62
N LEU A 100 -9.48 2.22 13.10
CA LEU A 100 -8.30 1.98 12.28
C LEU A 100 -8.19 0.54 11.83
N ARG A 101 -8.47 -0.39 12.74
CA ARG A 101 -8.44 -1.82 12.41
C ARG A 101 -9.43 -2.16 11.31
N GLU A 102 -10.66 -1.67 11.42
CA GLU A 102 -11.69 -1.90 10.41
C GLU A 102 -11.30 -1.29 9.06
N GLN A 103 -10.78 -0.08 9.07
CA GLN A 103 -10.37 0.60 7.83
C GLN A 103 -9.19 -0.10 7.15
N TYR A 104 -8.22 -0.59 7.92
CA TYR A 104 -7.13 -1.38 7.34
C TYR A 104 -7.58 -2.74 6.83
N ASN A 105 -8.52 -3.39 7.50
CA ASN A 105 -9.12 -4.61 6.98
C ASN A 105 -9.84 -4.35 5.65
N HIS A 106 -10.53 -3.23 5.55
CA HIS A 106 -11.16 -2.81 4.30
C HIS A 106 -10.12 -2.54 3.20
N LEU A 107 -9.05 -1.83 3.53
CA LEU A 107 -7.95 -1.57 2.59
C LEU A 107 -7.32 -2.88 2.11
N CYS A 108 -7.09 -3.84 3.01
CA CYS A 108 -6.57 -5.16 2.64
C CYS A 108 -7.46 -5.85 1.61
N ARG A 109 -8.78 -5.82 1.82
CA ARG A 109 -9.73 -6.42 0.86
C ARG A 109 -9.69 -5.68 -0.48
N MET A 110 -9.58 -4.37 -0.47
CA MET A 110 -9.49 -3.58 -1.70
C MET A 110 -8.22 -3.92 -2.48
N ILE A 111 -7.07 -3.99 -1.80
CA ILE A 111 -5.80 -4.34 -2.44
C ILE A 111 -5.86 -5.75 -3.00
N TYR A 112 -6.42 -6.70 -2.25
CA TYR A 112 -6.57 -8.07 -2.71
C TYR A 112 -7.39 -8.15 -4.00
N ARG A 113 -8.53 -7.46 -4.04
CA ARG A 113 -9.37 -7.40 -5.25
C ARG A 113 -8.65 -6.74 -6.40
N PHE A 114 -7.88 -5.70 -6.12
CA PHE A 114 -7.07 -5.02 -7.13
C PHE A 114 -6.02 -5.96 -7.71
N ILE A 115 -5.35 -6.74 -6.88
CA ILE A 115 -4.38 -7.76 -7.31
C ILE A 115 -5.08 -8.77 -8.24
N GLU A 116 -6.24 -9.27 -7.85
CA GLU A 116 -6.99 -10.21 -8.69
C GLU A 116 -7.37 -9.61 -10.03
N ALA A 117 -7.79 -8.34 -10.05
CA ALA A 117 -8.12 -7.66 -11.28
C ALA A 117 -6.89 -7.47 -12.18
N VAL A 118 -5.74 -7.14 -11.61
CA VAL A 118 -4.49 -7.02 -12.37
C VAL A 118 -4.09 -8.38 -12.95
N LEU A 119 -4.19 -9.44 -12.15
CA LEU A 119 -3.91 -10.80 -12.63
C LEU A 119 -4.78 -11.18 -13.82
N ALA A 120 -6.06 -10.87 -13.75
CA ALA A 120 -7.05 -11.33 -14.73
C ALA A 120 -7.05 -10.49 -16.01
N VAL A 121 -6.96 -9.16 -15.89
CA VAL A 121 -7.30 -8.29 -17.03
C VAL A 121 -6.27 -7.20 -17.34
N HIS A 122 -5.28 -6.99 -16.49
CA HIS A 122 -4.33 -5.91 -16.74
C HIS A 122 -3.53 -6.14 -18.01
N GLN A 123 -3.57 -5.15 -18.89
CA GLN A 123 -2.73 -5.10 -20.07
C GLN A 123 -1.66 -4.03 -19.83
N PRO A 124 -0.38 -4.37 -19.95
CA PRO A 124 0.68 -3.38 -19.81
C PRO A 124 0.52 -2.24 -20.82
N PRO A 125 0.86 -1.00 -20.43
CA PRO A 125 0.82 0.12 -21.35
C PRO A 125 1.73 -0.13 -22.56
N ALA A 126 1.29 0.30 -23.73
CA ALA A 126 2.11 0.21 -24.92
C ALA A 126 3.38 1.05 -24.77
N TYR A 127 4.47 0.56 -25.34
CA TYR A 127 5.70 1.34 -25.42
C TYR A 127 5.53 2.41 -26.50
N ILE A 128 5.59 3.65 -26.08
CA ILE A 128 5.56 4.79 -26.98
C ILE A 128 6.91 5.48 -26.86
N LYS A 129 7.98 4.74 -27.07
CA LYS A 129 9.30 5.33 -26.89
C LYS A 129 10.11 5.17 -28.14
N GLU A 130 10.73 6.27 -28.49
CA GLU A 130 11.76 6.28 -29.52
C GLU A 130 12.86 5.31 -29.10
N GLY A 131 13.36 4.57 -30.06
CA GLY A 131 14.44 3.62 -29.86
C GLY A 131 14.01 2.23 -29.41
N LEU A 132 12.75 2.02 -29.09
CA LEU A 132 12.25 0.67 -28.81
C LEU A 132 11.75 0.05 -30.09
N SER A 133 12.37 -1.06 -30.47
CA SER A 133 11.96 -1.80 -31.66
C SER A 133 10.70 -2.60 -31.37
N PRO A 134 9.63 -2.38 -32.10
CA PRO A 134 8.43 -3.20 -31.94
C PRO A 134 8.63 -4.65 -32.40
N THR A 135 9.73 -4.94 -33.04
CA THR A 135 10.04 -6.29 -33.51
C THR A 135 10.86 -7.10 -32.49
N ASN A 136 11.30 -6.49 -31.42
CA ASN A 136 12.06 -7.21 -30.41
C ASN A 136 11.12 -7.69 -29.30
N PRO A 137 10.78 -8.98 -29.26
CA PRO A 137 9.85 -9.51 -28.28
C PRO A 137 10.37 -9.43 -26.86
N ASN A 138 11.67 -9.24 -26.67
CA ASN A 138 12.26 -9.10 -25.33
C ASN A 138 12.06 -7.72 -24.74
N THR A 139 11.77 -6.72 -25.57
CA THR A 139 11.47 -5.37 -25.10
C THR A 139 9.98 -5.10 -24.99
N LEU A 140 9.19 -5.96 -25.60
CA LEU A 140 7.74 -5.90 -25.60
C LEU A 140 7.23 -7.18 -24.96
N SER A 141 7.25 -7.21 -23.66
CA SER A 141 6.77 -8.39 -22.95
C SER A 141 5.36 -8.13 -22.44
N PRO A 142 4.35 -8.56 -23.20
CA PRO A 142 2.97 -8.21 -22.88
C PRO A 142 2.41 -8.92 -21.66
N ASN A 143 3.06 -9.97 -21.21
CA ASN A 143 2.54 -10.84 -20.14
C ASN A 143 3.40 -10.91 -18.90
N ILE A 144 4.26 -9.95 -18.73
CA ILE A 144 5.18 -9.98 -17.61
C ILE A 144 4.72 -9.09 -16.49
#